data_2156e29a1ecde368e84c23ff7c20d222
#
_entry.id   2156e29a1ecde368e84c23ff7c20d222
#
_cell.length_a   1.000
_cell.length_b   1.000
_cell.length_c   1.000
_cell.angle_alpha   90.00
_cell.angle_beta   90.00
_cell.angle_gamma   90.00
#
_symmetry.space_group_name_H-M   'P 1'
#
loop_
_entity.id
_entity.type
_entity.pdbx_description
1 polymer ?
#
loop_
_entity_poly.entity_id
_entity_poly.type
_entity_poly.pdbx_seq_one_letter_code
_entity_poly.pdbx_strand_id
1 'polypeptide(L)'
;MRAVSRSSLSLIEFPADDPERARRFWAGFLGVELQPRAEGEGEGWQTHSDGPAVGVHARGRGPGDSFSLPYFAVTDVSEALERVKALGGSVVHPGERWAVCKDSEGTPFGLAQESLGA
;
A
#
# COMPACT_ATOMS: atom_id res chain seq x y z
N MET A 1 9.26 22.30 19.79
CA MET A 1 9.68 21.27 18.84
C MET A 1 8.48 20.49 18.33
N ARG A 2 8.45 20.27 17.08
CA ARG A 2 7.36 19.58 16.47
C ARG A 2 7.61 18.09 16.38
N ALA A 3 6.65 17.30 16.78
CA ALA A 3 6.77 15.87 16.68
C ALA A 3 6.67 15.43 15.22
N VAL A 4 7.48 14.48 14.84
CA VAL A 4 7.39 13.88 13.51
C VAL A 4 6.16 12.99 13.46
N SER A 5 5.36 13.12 12.41
CA SER A 5 4.21 12.27 12.21
C SER A 5 4.64 10.82 12.09
N ARG A 6 3.93 9.95 12.76
CA ARG A 6 4.21 8.53 12.65
C ARG A 6 3.48 7.95 11.48
N SER A 7 4.17 7.07 10.78
CA SER A 7 3.57 6.30 9.70
C SER A 7 3.49 4.86 10.17
N SER A 8 2.36 4.22 9.92
CA SER A 8 2.17 2.84 10.37
C SER A 8 1.87 1.94 9.18
N LEU A 9 2.30 0.69 9.29
CA LEU A 9 2.01 -0.30 8.27
C LEU A 9 0.49 -0.47 8.17
N SER A 10 -0.06 -0.24 7.00
CA SER A 10 -1.50 -0.29 6.80
C SER A 10 -1.95 -1.40 5.86
N LEU A 11 -1.08 -1.84 4.97
CA LEU A 11 -1.48 -2.77 3.92
C LEU A 11 -0.26 -3.47 3.36
N ILE A 12 -0.40 -4.75 3.05
CA ILE A 12 0.59 -5.48 2.27
C ILE A 12 -0.11 -5.93 1.00
N GLU A 13 0.43 -5.51 -0.14
CA GLU A 13 -0.12 -5.82 -1.45
C GLU A 13 0.62 -7.01 -2.07
N PHE A 14 -0.13 -7.95 -2.64
CA PHE A 14 0.44 -9.08 -3.36
C PHE A 14 -0.07 -9.08 -4.80
N PRO A 15 0.83 -9.06 -5.78
CA PRO A 15 0.40 -9.19 -7.17
C PRO A 15 0.05 -10.65 -7.48
N ALA A 16 -0.87 -10.87 -8.38
CA ALA A 16 -1.32 -12.21 -8.72
C ALA A 16 -1.63 -12.34 -10.20
N ASP A 17 -1.25 -13.49 -10.76
CA ASP A 17 -1.63 -13.79 -12.13
C ASP A 17 -3.13 -14.10 -12.22
N ASP A 18 -3.69 -14.64 -11.14
CA ASP A 18 -5.11 -14.92 -11.02
C ASP A 18 -5.58 -14.36 -9.68
N PRO A 19 -6.07 -13.12 -9.65
CA PRO A 19 -6.48 -12.50 -8.38
C PRO A 19 -7.57 -13.27 -7.64
N GLU A 20 -8.48 -13.92 -8.35
CA GLU A 20 -9.53 -14.71 -7.70
C GLU A 20 -8.95 -15.89 -6.94
N ARG A 21 -7.98 -16.56 -7.55
CA ARG A 21 -7.30 -17.68 -6.90
C ARG A 21 -6.50 -17.20 -5.69
N ALA A 22 -5.81 -16.06 -5.83
CA ALA A 22 -5.04 -15.49 -4.73
C ALA A 22 -5.95 -15.07 -3.57
N ARG A 23 -7.09 -14.48 -3.90
CA ARG A 23 -8.08 -14.09 -2.89
C ARG A 23 -8.52 -15.29 -2.06
N ARG A 24 -8.83 -16.40 -2.72
CA ARG A 24 -9.26 -17.61 -2.02
C ARG A 24 -8.15 -18.18 -1.15
N PHE A 25 -6.92 -18.15 -1.66
CA PHE A 25 -5.77 -18.62 -0.87
C PHE A 25 -5.62 -17.81 0.42
N TRP A 26 -5.60 -16.49 0.29
CA TRP A 26 -5.37 -15.65 1.46
C TRP A 26 -6.54 -15.67 2.43
N ALA A 27 -7.76 -15.71 1.92
CA ALA A 27 -8.93 -15.83 2.79
C ALA A 27 -8.89 -17.11 3.60
N GLY A 28 -8.53 -18.21 2.96
CA GLY A 28 -8.42 -19.50 3.65
C GLY A 28 -7.28 -19.52 4.67
N PHE A 29 -6.13 -19.00 4.27
CA PHE A 29 -4.97 -19.03 5.15
C PHE A 29 -5.14 -18.10 6.37
N LEU A 30 -5.67 -16.91 6.14
CA LEU A 30 -5.84 -15.94 7.21
C LEU A 30 -7.10 -16.13 8.03
N GLY A 31 -8.06 -16.86 7.50
CA GLY A 31 -9.34 -17.05 8.18
C GLY A 31 -10.26 -15.86 8.12
N VAL A 32 -10.07 -14.99 7.13
CA VAL A 32 -10.91 -13.80 6.93
C VAL A 32 -11.21 -13.65 5.45
N GLU A 33 -12.31 -12.96 5.14
CA GLU A 33 -12.67 -12.71 3.75
C GLU A 33 -11.92 -11.51 3.21
N LEU A 34 -11.58 -11.56 1.91
CA LEU A 34 -11.11 -10.40 1.19
C LEU A 34 -12.26 -9.85 0.39
N GLN A 35 -12.52 -8.55 0.54
CA GLN A 35 -13.62 -7.87 -0.11
C GLN A 35 -13.15 -7.10 -1.34
N PRO A 36 -14.01 -6.88 -2.33
CA PRO A 36 -13.65 -6.02 -3.44
C PRO A 36 -13.30 -4.63 -2.90
N ARG A 37 -12.36 -3.98 -3.54
CA ARG A 37 -11.97 -2.63 -3.14
C ARG A 37 -13.07 -1.64 -3.47
N ALA A 38 -13.13 -0.59 -2.64
CA ALA A 38 -14.07 0.49 -2.87
C ALA A 38 -13.59 1.36 -4.04
N GLU A 39 -14.52 2.14 -4.57
CA GLU A 39 -14.21 3.07 -5.62
C GLU A 39 -13.09 4.01 -5.17
N GLY A 40 -12.12 4.22 -6.03
CA GLY A 40 -10.97 5.06 -5.71
C GLY A 40 -9.82 4.35 -5.04
N GLU A 41 -9.98 3.10 -4.67
CA GLU A 41 -8.93 2.31 -4.04
C GLU A 41 -8.15 1.43 -5.03
N GLY A 42 -8.49 1.53 -6.29
CA GLY A 42 -7.88 0.68 -7.30
C GLY A 42 -8.60 -0.64 -7.42
N GLU A 43 -8.13 -1.48 -8.33
CA GLU A 43 -8.73 -2.79 -8.53
C GLU A 43 -8.12 -3.81 -7.58
N GLY A 44 -8.90 -4.82 -7.26
CA GLY A 44 -8.43 -5.93 -6.44
C GLY A 44 -9.31 -6.18 -5.24
N TRP A 45 -8.76 -6.90 -4.30
CA TRP A 45 -9.45 -7.37 -3.11
C TRP A 45 -8.58 -7.10 -1.90
N GLN A 46 -9.18 -6.84 -0.76
CA GLN A 46 -8.40 -6.70 0.46
C GLN A 46 -9.23 -7.03 1.69
N THR A 47 -8.53 -7.32 2.78
CA THR A 47 -9.17 -7.55 4.06
C THR A 47 -9.64 -6.22 4.65
N HIS A 48 -10.67 -6.28 5.48
CA HIS A 48 -11.16 -5.13 6.23
C HIS A 48 -11.29 -5.56 7.69
N SER A 49 -10.15 -5.63 8.37
CA SER A 49 -10.12 -6.03 9.76
C SER A 49 -9.19 -5.08 10.49
N ASP A 50 -9.13 -5.22 11.81
CA ASP A 50 -8.21 -4.42 12.60
C ASP A 50 -6.78 -4.77 12.22
N GLY A 51 -5.92 -3.77 12.25
CA GLY A 51 -4.52 -3.95 11.90
C GLY A 51 -4.27 -3.83 10.41
N PRO A 52 -3.06 -4.16 9.96
CA PRO A 52 -2.72 -4.04 8.55
C PRO A 52 -3.58 -4.94 7.67
N ALA A 53 -4.01 -4.41 6.55
CA ALA A 53 -4.78 -5.16 5.57
C ALA A 53 -3.86 -6.00 4.69
N VAL A 54 -4.42 -7.06 4.12
CA VAL A 54 -3.76 -7.83 3.07
C VAL A 54 -4.56 -7.62 1.81
N GLY A 55 -3.91 -7.20 0.73
CA GLY A 55 -4.57 -6.97 -0.54
C GLY A 55 -3.95 -7.80 -1.64
N VAL A 56 -4.76 -8.15 -2.63
CA VAL A 56 -4.29 -8.83 -3.84
C VAL A 56 -4.79 -8.06 -5.05
N HIS A 57 -3.96 -8.00 -6.09
CA HIS A 57 -4.32 -7.35 -7.33
C HIS A 57 -3.69 -8.09 -8.50
N ALA A 58 -4.18 -7.83 -9.70
CA ALA A 58 -3.61 -8.45 -10.89
C ALA A 58 -2.18 -7.96 -11.07
N ARG A 59 -1.30 -8.87 -11.47
CA ARG A 59 0.07 -8.53 -11.80
C ARG A 59 0.05 -7.66 -13.05
N GLY A 60 0.79 -6.56 -13.03
CA GLY A 60 0.80 -5.62 -14.13
C GLY A 60 2.20 -5.16 -14.44
N ARG A 61 2.30 -4.07 -15.19
CA ARG A 61 3.57 -3.51 -15.61
C ARG A 61 3.87 -2.15 -15.00
N GLY A 62 2.94 -1.62 -14.21
CA GLY A 62 3.14 -0.34 -13.56
C GLY A 62 4.05 -0.42 -12.35
N PRO A 63 4.40 0.73 -11.79
CA PRO A 63 5.23 0.76 -10.59
C PRO A 63 4.57 -0.02 -9.46
N GLY A 64 5.29 -0.94 -8.89
CA GLY A 64 4.79 -1.76 -7.80
C GLY A 64 3.91 -2.92 -8.19
N ASP A 65 3.59 -3.06 -9.48
CA ASP A 65 2.62 -4.08 -9.92
C ASP A 65 3.17 -5.51 -9.91
N SER A 66 4.48 -5.66 -9.82
CA SER A 66 5.12 -6.98 -9.88
C SER A 66 5.73 -7.44 -8.57
N PHE A 67 5.61 -6.63 -7.52
CA PHE A 67 6.25 -6.92 -6.24
C PHE A 67 5.23 -6.94 -5.12
N SER A 68 5.54 -7.71 -4.07
CA SER A 68 4.82 -7.53 -2.82
C SER A 68 5.28 -6.21 -2.21
N LEU A 69 4.35 -5.37 -1.84
CA LEU A 69 4.67 -4.05 -1.30
C LEU A 69 4.02 -3.81 0.05
N PRO A 70 4.80 -3.44 1.05
CA PRO A 70 4.23 -2.88 2.27
C PRO A 70 3.84 -1.43 2.00
N TYR A 71 2.64 -1.04 2.45
CA TYR A 71 2.17 0.33 2.37
C TYR A 71 2.06 0.91 3.76
N PHE A 72 2.48 2.15 3.90
CA PHE A 72 2.40 2.86 5.17
C PHE A 72 1.40 3.99 5.06
N ALA A 73 0.52 4.08 6.04
CA ALA A 73 -0.46 5.16 6.10
C ALA A 73 0.23 6.44 6.54
N VAL A 74 -0.03 7.53 5.84
CA VAL A 74 0.51 8.85 6.16
C VAL A 74 -0.63 9.85 6.16
N THR A 75 -0.47 10.92 6.93
CA THR A 75 -1.49 11.95 6.98
C THR A 75 -1.52 12.82 5.74
N ASP A 76 -0.38 12.94 5.07
CA ASP A 76 -0.25 13.76 3.86
C ASP A 76 0.80 13.12 2.95
N VAL A 77 0.35 12.57 1.84
CA VAL A 77 1.25 11.89 0.90
C VAL A 77 2.29 12.87 0.34
N SER A 78 1.86 14.08 0.00
CA SER A 78 2.77 15.07 -0.58
C SER A 78 3.93 15.40 0.37
N GLU A 79 3.61 15.61 1.63
CA GLU A 79 4.61 15.89 2.65
C GLU A 79 5.52 14.67 2.87
N ALA A 80 4.92 13.48 2.89
CA ALA A 80 5.68 12.26 3.08
C ALA A 80 6.67 12.01 1.94
N LEU A 81 6.29 12.36 0.71
CA LEU A 81 7.21 12.25 -0.43
C LEU A 81 8.44 13.13 -0.25
N GLU A 82 8.25 14.33 0.30
CA GLU A 82 9.38 15.20 0.58
C GLU A 82 10.28 14.61 1.66
N ARG A 83 9.70 13.99 2.68
CA ARG A 83 10.49 13.30 3.72
C ARG A 83 11.27 12.13 3.15
N VAL A 84 10.66 11.35 2.26
CA VAL A 84 11.35 10.23 1.62
C VAL A 84 12.62 10.72 0.92
N LYS A 85 12.50 11.78 0.15
CA LYS A 85 13.64 12.35 -0.56
C LYS A 85 14.70 12.89 0.41
N ALA A 86 14.27 13.59 1.44
CA ALA A 86 15.18 14.15 2.43
C ALA A 86 15.97 13.08 3.19
N LEU A 87 15.38 11.90 3.34
CA LEU A 87 16.00 10.80 4.07
C LEU A 87 16.83 9.87 3.18
N GLY A 88 17.00 10.21 1.91
CA GLY A 88 17.83 9.45 1.01
C GLY A 88 17.12 8.44 0.13
N GLY A 89 15.80 8.42 0.20
CA GLY A 89 15.00 7.58 -0.68
C GLY A 89 14.66 8.27 -1.98
N SER A 90 13.81 7.64 -2.77
CA SER A 90 13.38 8.20 -4.04
C SER A 90 11.91 7.92 -4.31
N VAL A 91 11.32 8.67 -5.21
CA VAL A 91 9.93 8.52 -5.59
C VAL A 91 9.86 7.84 -6.94
N VAL A 92 9.14 6.71 -6.99
CA VAL A 92 8.96 5.96 -8.24
C VAL A 92 7.68 6.40 -8.93
N HIS A 93 6.59 6.51 -8.17
CA HIS A 93 5.30 6.90 -8.72
C HIS A 93 4.64 7.88 -7.75
N PRO A 94 4.67 9.18 -8.05
CA PRO A 94 4.01 10.16 -7.19
C PRO A 94 2.50 10.11 -7.40
N GLY A 95 1.76 10.36 -6.34
CA GLY A 95 0.31 10.40 -6.40
C GLY A 95 -0.23 11.18 -5.23
N GLU A 96 -1.51 11.50 -5.28
CA GLU A 96 -2.15 12.28 -4.23
C GLU A 96 -2.68 11.42 -3.10
N ARG A 97 -3.14 10.22 -3.42
CA ARG A 97 -3.74 9.34 -2.44
C ARG A 97 -2.88 8.13 -2.13
N TRP A 98 -2.01 7.77 -3.05
CA TRP A 98 -1.04 6.72 -2.83
C TRP A 98 0.17 6.99 -3.71
N ALA A 99 1.28 6.44 -3.31
CA ALA A 99 2.52 6.62 -4.04
C ALA A 99 3.41 5.39 -3.85
N VAL A 100 4.34 5.19 -4.77
CA VAL A 100 5.34 4.13 -4.66
C VAL A 100 6.70 4.80 -4.59
N CYS A 101 7.49 4.37 -3.63
CA CYS A 101 8.80 4.93 -3.35
C CYS A 101 9.84 3.83 -3.23
N LYS A 102 11.09 4.23 -3.08
CA LYS A 102 12.16 3.34 -2.67
C LYS A 102 12.85 3.93 -1.46
N ASP A 103 13.29 3.08 -0.55
CA ASP A 103 14.04 3.53 0.61
C ASP A 103 15.49 3.85 0.22
N SER A 104 16.34 4.14 1.22
CA SER A 104 17.75 4.50 0.97
C SER A 104 18.55 3.39 0.32
N GLU A 105 18.08 2.16 0.41
CA GLU A 105 18.77 1.00 -0.16
C GLU A 105 18.17 0.53 -1.47
N GLY A 106 17.18 1.27 -2.00
CA GLY A 106 16.55 0.95 -3.26
C GLY A 106 15.39 -0.04 -3.16
N THR A 107 14.92 -0.33 -1.95
CA THR A 107 13.83 -1.28 -1.75
C THR A 107 12.47 -0.58 -1.89
N PRO A 108 11.55 -1.13 -2.68
CA PRO A 108 10.26 -0.46 -2.92
C PRO A 108 9.30 -0.58 -1.73
N PHE A 109 8.52 0.46 -1.53
CA PHE A 109 7.42 0.48 -0.57
C PHE A 109 6.39 1.50 -1.03
N GLY A 110 5.22 1.46 -0.42
CA GLY A 110 4.14 2.37 -0.79
C GLY A 110 3.73 3.27 0.35
N LEU A 111 3.10 4.37 -0.02
CA LEU A 111 2.46 5.31 0.89
C LEU A 111 0.99 5.39 0.55
N ALA A 112 0.15 5.44 1.56
CA ALA A 112 -1.28 5.59 1.38
C ALA A 112 -1.80 6.71 2.26
N GLN A 113 -2.64 7.56 1.68
CA GLN A 113 -3.24 8.66 2.41
C GLN A 113 -4.16 8.11 3.50
N GLU A 114 -3.95 8.55 4.70
CA GLU A 114 -4.80 8.16 5.81
C GLU A 114 -6.18 8.79 5.63
N SER A 115 -7.20 7.98 5.87
CA SER A 115 -8.56 8.47 5.76
C SER A 115 -8.88 9.41 6.91
N LEU A 116 -9.40 10.57 6.61
CA LEU A 116 -9.69 11.57 7.62
C LEU A 116 -11.14 11.60 8.06
N GLY A 117 -12.00 10.92 7.41
CA GLY A 117 -13.40 11.06 7.68
C GLY A 117 -14.02 9.96 8.49
N ALA A 118 -13.21 9.17 8.99
CA ALA A 118 -13.70 7.97 9.67
C ALA A 118 -14.64 8.27 10.81
#